data_5988f1fd52dce89ba52554ed6900b243
#
_entry.id   5988f1fd52dce89ba52554ed6900b243
#
_cell.length_a   1.000
_cell.length_b   1.000
_cell.length_c   1.000
_cell.angle_alpha   90.00
_cell.angle_beta   90.00
_cell.angle_gamma   90.00
#
_symmetry.space_group_name_H-M   'P 1'
#
loop_
_entity.id
_entity.type
_entity.pdbx_description
1 polymer ?
#
loop_
_entity_poly.entity_id
_entity_poly.type
_entity_poly.pdbx_seq_one_letter_code
_entity_poly.pdbx_strand_id
1 'polypeptide(L)'
;WEPVPVAIVTVESSSANAASFLTFLNETDQDMIDIHSYKTEKAAKKALRREEISGIYYVKSVPSLTIASNGINQSILSSLLDSYEKNADMIRDIATQHPEKLSDALASLNDYQTQVKEKSLGGHSLDPTLTYFLALIAFACLSGVYLSIHSAVQLQANLSALGERRSITPT
;
A
#
# COMPACT_ATOMS: atom_id res chain seq x y z
N TRP A 1 5.41 -7.19 -5.87
CA TRP A 1 4.85 -5.84 -5.81
C TRP A 1 5.11 -5.15 -7.14
N GLU A 2 4.08 -4.57 -7.75
CA GLU A 2 4.21 -3.86 -9.02
C GLU A 2 4.29 -2.35 -8.72
N PRO A 3 5.24 -1.60 -9.28
CA PRO A 3 5.37 -0.16 -9.02
C PRO A 3 4.13 0.59 -9.47
N VAL A 4 3.78 1.66 -8.74
CA VAL A 4 2.56 2.45 -9.01
C VAL A 4 2.82 3.39 -10.19
N PRO A 5 2.14 3.22 -11.33
CA PRO A 5 2.35 4.08 -12.49
C PRO A 5 1.79 5.48 -12.24
N VAL A 6 2.60 6.52 -12.38
CA VAL A 6 2.24 7.92 -12.13
C VAL A 6 2.74 8.84 -13.23
N ALA A 7 1.90 9.80 -13.64
CA ALA A 7 2.31 10.85 -14.59
C ALA A 7 2.89 12.07 -13.87
N ILE A 8 3.89 12.66 -14.46
CA ILE A 8 4.39 13.99 -14.09
C ILE A 8 4.08 14.98 -15.22
N VAL A 9 3.45 16.10 -14.85
CA VAL A 9 3.21 17.24 -15.74
C VAL A 9 3.85 18.48 -15.14
N THR A 10 4.89 19.01 -15.77
CA THR A 10 5.56 20.22 -15.33
C THR A 10 4.78 21.43 -15.85
N VAL A 11 4.19 22.20 -14.97
CA VAL A 11 3.46 23.44 -15.27
C VAL A 11 4.38 24.67 -15.14
N GLU A 12 5.24 24.66 -14.13
CA GLU A 12 6.21 25.73 -13.83
C GLU A 12 7.57 25.11 -13.56
N SER A 13 8.51 25.24 -14.49
CA SER A 13 9.87 24.69 -14.36
C SER A 13 10.84 25.59 -13.59
N SER A 14 10.48 26.84 -13.32
CA SER A 14 11.40 27.86 -12.80
C SER A 14 11.32 28.08 -11.28
N SER A 15 10.44 27.40 -10.53
CA SER A 15 10.40 27.53 -9.08
C SER A 15 11.34 26.54 -8.39
N ALA A 16 12.06 26.99 -7.36
CA ALA A 16 12.93 26.13 -6.56
C ALA A 16 12.17 24.93 -5.96
N ASN A 17 10.92 25.14 -5.53
CA ASN A 17 10.07 24.09 -4.99
C ASN A 17 9.73 23.03 -6.05
N ALA A 18 9.51 23.41 -7.30
CA ALA A 18 9.25 22.47 -8.39
C ALA A 18 10.48 21.58 -8.66
N ALA A 19 11.67 22.15 -8.63
CA ALA A 19 12.92 21.41 -8.78
C ALA A 19 13.13 20.43 -7.61
N SER A 20 12.90 20.89 -6.38
CA SER A 20 13.02 20.06 -5.17
C SER A 20 12.03 18.90 -5.17
N PHE A 21 10.79 19.12 -5.63
CA PHE A 21 9.79 18.06 -5.72
C PHE A 21 10.16 17.02 -6.78
N LEU A 22 10.69 17.43 -7.92
CA LEU A 22 11.20 16.50 -8.95
C LEU A 22 12.36 15.66 -8.43
N THR A 23 13.30 16.29 -7.70
CA THR A 23 14.42 15.58 -7.08
C THR A 23 13.89 14.55 -6.07
N PHE A 24 12.96 14.95 -5.20
CA PHE A 24 12.32 14.04 -4.24
C PHE A 24 11.65 12.85 -4.92
N LEU A 25 10.90 13.06 -6.00
CA LEU A 25 10.27 11.97 -6.74
C LEU A 25 11.28 11.03 -7.40
N ASN A 26 12.40 11.57 -7.93
CA ASN A 26 13.45 10.77 -8.53
C ASN A 26 14.30 9.99 -7.51
N GLU A 27 14.40 10.49 -6.27
CA GLU A 27 15.07 9.81 -5.17
C GLU A 27 14.16 8.79 -4.46
N THR A 28 12.85 8.88 -4.68
CA THR A 28 11.92 7.87 -4.20
C THR A 28 12.19 6.54 -4.91
N ASP A 29 12.09 5.46 -4.14
CA ASP A 29 12.40 4.12 -4.60
C ASP A 29 11.65 3.78 -5.90
N GLN A 30 12.41 3.49 -6.95
CA GLN A 30 11.88 3.14 -8.27
C GLN A 30 11.05 1.85 -8.25
N ASP A 31 11.23 1.02 -7.22
CA ASP A 31 10.39 -0.16 -7.00
C ASP A 31 8.99 0.21 -6.45
N MET A 32 8.83 1.44 -5.95
CA MET A 32 7.55 1.92 -5.40
C MET A 32 6.70 2.65 -6.45
N ILE A 33 7.31 3.48 -7.29
CA ILE A 33 6.62 4.30 -8.28
C ILE A 33 7.27 4.20 -9.66
N ASP A 34 6.44 4.10 -10.71
CA ASP A 34 6.87 4.16 -12.12
C ASP A 34 6.46 5.51 -12.73
N ILE A 35 7.47 6.34 -13.05
CA ILE A 35 7.29 7.72 -13.43
C ILE A 35 7.19 7.87 -14.95
N HIS A 36 6.04 8.33 -15.45
CA HIS A 36 5.79 8.64 -16.84
C HIS A 36 5.72 10.16 -17.08
N SER A 37 6.64 10.73 -17.85
CA SER A 37 6.63 12.15 -18.20
C SER A 37 5.68 12.44 -19.37
N TYR A 38 4.71 13.33 -19.15
CA TYR A 38 3.81 13.78 -20.20
C TYR A 38 4.04 15.27 -20.53
N LYS A 39 4.14 15.58 -21.83
CA LYS A 39 4.34 16.96 -22.30
C LYS A 39 3.09 17.83 -22.16
N THR A 40 1.91 17.22 -22.07
CA THR A 40 0.64 17.95 -22.02
C THR A 40 -0.29 17.35 -20.98
N GLU A 41 -0.98 18.22 -20.26
CA GLU A 41 -1.99 17.84 -19.28
C GLU A 41 -3.12 16.98 -19.89
N LYS A 42 -3.50 17.30 -21.15
CA LYS A 42 -4.55 16.55 -21.88
C LYS A 42 -4.16 15.08 -22.09
N ALA A 43 -2.88 14.83 -22.42
CA ALA A 43 -2.38 13.47 -22.62
C ALA A 43 -2.37 12.69 -21.29
N ALA A 44 -1.89 13.29 -20.20
CA ALA A 44 -1.90 12.71 -18.87
C ALA A 44 -3.32 12.39 -18.39
N LYS A 45 -4.27 13.32 -18.54
CA LYS A 45 -5.69 13.09 -18.20
C LYS A 45 -6.33 11.97 -19.03
N LYS A 46 -5.92 11.81 -20.30
CA LYS A 46 -6.41 10.72 -21.14
C LYS A 46 -5.87 9.37 -20.65
N ALA A 47 -4.60 9.28 -20.28
CA ALA A 47 -3.99 8.09 -19.70
C ALA A 47 -4.64 7.73 -18.35
N LEU A 48 -4.90 8.73 -17.49
CA LEU A 48 -5.60 8.53 -16.23
C LEU A 48 -7.01 7.96 -16.40
N ARG A 49 -7.77 8.45 -17.41
CA ARG A 49 -9.11 7.92 -17.74
C ARG A 49 -9.10 6.51 -18.31
N ARG A 50 -7.98 6.07 -18.85
CA ARG A 50 -7.77 4.73 -19.38
C ARG A 50 -7.19 3.78 -18.35
N GLU A 51 -7.00 4.27 -17.11
CA GLU A 51 -6.37 3.51 -16.03
C GLU A 51 -4.93 3.03 -16.35
N GLU A 52 -4.27 3.68 -17.33
CA GLU A 52 -2.87 3.43 -17.66
C GLU A 52 -1.94 3.98 -16.57
N ILE A 53 -2.41 4.95 -15.78
CA ILE A 53 -1.72 5.57 -14.64
C ILE A 53 -2.68 5.74 -13.47
N SER A 54 -2.13 5.70 -12.25
CA SER A 54 -2.91 5.80 -11.01
C SER A 54 -3.13 7.25 -10.55
N GLY A 55 -2.30 8.18 -11.00
CA GLY A 55 -2.41 9.61 -10.65
C GLY A 55 -1.55 10.51 -11.53
N ILE A 56 -1.75 11.82 -11.38
CA ILE A 56 -0.98 12.87 -12.09
C ILE A 56 -0.45 13.85 -11.06
N TYR A 57 0.86 13.97 -10.94
CA TYR A 57 1.51 15.04 -10.20
C TYR A 57 1.70 16.27 -11.10
N TYR A 58 1.21 17.40 -10.63
CA TYR A 58 1.49 18.69 -11.24
C TYR A 58 2.64 19.35 -10.51
N VAL A 59 3.74 19.51 -11.23
CA VAL A 59 4.94 20.16 -10.71
C VAL A 59 4.82 21.66 -10.91
N LYS A 60 4.59 22.36 -9.84
CA LYS A 60 4.46 23.83 -9.74
C LYS A 60 4.97 24.29 -8.37
N SER A 61 4.87 25.59 -8.08
CA SER A 61 5.31 26.17 -6.79
C SER A 61 4.67 25.48 -5.55
N VAL A 62 3.41 25.05 -5.66
CA VAL A 62 2.74 24.16 -4.72
C VAL A 62 2.35 22.89 -5.48
N PRO A 63 3.02 21.75 -5.27
CA PRO A 63 2.72 20.51 -5.95
C PRO A 63 1.26 20.10 -5.72
N SER A 64 0.66 19.41 -6.67
CA SER A 64 -0.70 18.90 -6.51
C SER A 64 -0.86 17.56 -7.21
N LEU A 65 -1.74 16.73 -6.67
CA LEU A 65 -2.06 15.41 -7.19
C LEU A 65 -3.50 15.38 -7.72
N THR A 66 -3.71 14.79 -8.89
CA THR A 66 -5.03 14.42 -9.39
C THR A 66 -5.11 12.91 -9.53
N ILE A 67 -6.15 12.31 -8.95
CA ILE A 67 -6.45 10.88 -9.00
C ILE A 67 -7.82 10.66 -9.65
N ALA A 68 -8.04 9.49 -10.25
CA ALA A 68 -9.33 9.17 -10.89
C ALA A 68 -10.31 8.46 -9.95
N SER A 69 -9.81 7.70 -8.98
CA SER A 69 -10.60 6.89 -8.04
C SER A 69 -9.89 6.79 -6.70
N ASN A 70 -10.55 6.22 -5.70
CA ASN A 70 -9.92 5.91 -4.42
C ASN A 70 -9.48 4.44 -4.41
N GLY A 71 -8.21 4.20 -4.12
CA GLY A 71 -7.62 2.85 -4.04
C GLY A 71 -6.28 2.89 -3.32
N ILE A 72 -5.65 1.73 -3.18
CA ILE A 72 -4.35 1.60 -2.49
C ILE A 72 -3.28 2.43 -3.20
N ASN A 73 -3.18 2.32 -4.52
CA ASN A 73 -2.19 3.07 -5.31
C ASN A 73 -2.35 4.58 -5.14
N GLN A 74 -3.59 5.07 -5.15
CA GLN A 74 -3.89 6.49 -4.96
C GLN A 74 -3.59 6.95 -3.55
N SER A 75 -3.81 6.10 -2.54
CA SER A 75 -3.44 6.39 -1.16
C SER A 75 -1.92 6.49 -0.98
N ILE A 76 -1.15 5.64 -1.65
CA ILE A 76 0.31 5.71 -1.68
C ILE A 76 0.77 7.05 -2.27
N LEU A 77 0.23 7.44 -3.43
CA LEU A 77 0.56 8.71 -4.06
C LEU A 77 0.20 9.92 -3.19
N SER A 78 -0.98 9.90 -2.55
CA SER A 78 -1.39 10.97 -1.62
C SER A 78 -0.47 11.06 -0.41
N SER A 79 -0.11 9.93 0.19
CA SER A 79 0.82 9.89 1.34
C SER A 79 2.21 10.39 0.99
N LEU A 80 2.66 10.13 -0.24
CA LEU A 80 3.95 10.60 -0.73
C LEU A 80 3.96 12.13 -0.87
N LEU A 81 2.89 12.72 -1.42
CA LEU A 81 2.73 14.17 -1.51
C LEU A 81 2.66 14.82 -0.12
N ASP A 82 1.85 14.28 0.78
CA ASP A 82 1.74 14.76 2.17
C ASP A 82 3.08 14.72 2.89
N SER A 83 3.88 13.67 2.68
CA SER A 83 5.21 13.54 3.26
C SER A 83 6.15 14.63 2.72
N TYR A 84 6.12 14.87 1.42
CA TYR A 84 6.91 15.96 0.82
C TYR A 84 6.50 17.33 1.37
N GLU A 85 5.21 17.64 1.42
CA GLU A 85 4.71 18.93 1.93
C GLU A 85 5.12 19.16 3.37
N LYS A 86 4.96 18.17 4.25
CA LYS A 86 5.38 18.24 5.65
C LYS A 86 6.88 18.46 5.80
N ASN A 87 7.69 17.74 5.03
CA ASN A 87 9.14 17.92 5.05
C ASN A 87 9.56 19.28 4.52
N ALA A 88 8.92 19.77 3.45
CA ALA A 88 9.20 21.08 2.88
C ALA A 88 8.82 22.22 3.85
N ASP A 89 7.69 22.12 4.52
CA ASP A 89 7.25 23.08 5.52
C ASP A 89 8.19 23.09 6.74
N MET A 90 8.58 21.91 7.22
CA MET A 90 9.54 21.79 8.33
C MET A 90 10.89 22.42 7.97
N ILE A 91 11.42 22.16 6.79
CA ILE A 91 12.68 22.77 6.31
C ILE A 91 12.53 24.28 6.22
N ARG A 92 11.41 24.80 5.72
CA ARG A 92 11.13 26.24 5.61
C ARG A 92 11.07 26.91 6.99
N ASP A 93 10.41 26.27 7.97
CA ASP A 93 10.32 26.77 9.34
C ASP A 93 11.70 26.81 10.00
N ILE A 94 12.51 25.77 9.84
CA ILE A 94 13.88 25.72 10.36
C ILE A 94 14.74 26.81 9.69
N ALA A 95 14.63 26.96 8.37
CA ALA A 95 15.38 27.97 7.64
C ALA A 95 15.03 29.41 8.06
N THR A 96 13.77 29.63 8.49
CA THR A 96 13.29 30.96 8.93
C THR A 96 13.59 31.26 10.39
N GLN A 97 13.44 30.26 11.26
CA GLN A 97 13.55 30.44 12.70
C GLN A 97 14.95 30.12 13.26
N HIS A 98 15.61 29.10 12.66
CA HIS A 98 16.90 28.58 13.12
C HIS A 98 17.81 28.19 11.94
N PRO A 99 18.28 29.18 11.15
CA PRO A 99 19.09 28.92 9.96
C PRO A 99 20.41 28.18 10.27
N GLU A 100 20.93 28.34 11.50
CA GLU A 100 22.15 27.65 11.97
C GLU A 100 21.96 26.13 12.11
N LYS A 101 20.72 25.65 12.25
CA LYS A 101 20.40 24.21 12.41
C LYS A 101 19.96 23.53 11.11
N LEU A 102 19.93 24.27 10.02
CA LEU A 102 19.44 23.76 8.73
C LEU A 102 20.31 22.59 8.22
N SER A 103 21.63 22.68 8.38
CA SER A 103 22.55 21.61 7.95
C SER A 103 22.33 20.32 8.75
N ASP A 104 22.11 20.44 10.05
CA ASP A 104 21.88 19.29 10.93
C ASP A 104 20.52 18.66 10.68
N ALA A 105 19.50 19.47 10.37
CA ALA A 105 18.18 19.00 10.02
C ALA A 105 18.18 18.22 8.68
N LEU A 106 18.88 18.72 7.66
CA LEU A 106 19.04 18.03 6.38
C LEU A 106 19.80 16.71 6.53
N ALA A 107 20.87 16.69 7.35
CA ALA A 107 21.61 15.46 7.65
C ALA A 107 20.72 14.43 8.37
N SER A 108 19.90 14.87 9.31
CA SER A 108 18.97 14.01 10.05
C SER A 108 17.88 13.43 9.15
N LEU A 109 17.38 14.18 8.16
CA LEU A 109 16.39 13.68 7.18
C LEU A 109 16.98 12.57 6.29
N ASN A 110 18.23 12.74 5.85
CA ASN A 110 18.92 11.71 5.08
C ASN A 110 19.19 10.43 5.90
N ASP A 111 19.48 10.57 7.19
CA ASP A 111 19.71 9.44 8.10
C ASP A 111 18.39 8.74 8.48
N TYR A 112 17.27 9.49 8.53
CA TYR A 112 15.94 8.95 8.89
C TYR A 112 15.41 7.95 7.86
N GLN A 113 15.71 8.09 6.59
CA GLN A 113 15.35 7.14 5.54
C GLN A 113 15.99 5.75 5.75
N THR A 114 17.09 5.70 6.47
CA THR A 114 17.84 4.46 6.71
C THR A 114 17.36 3.71 7.96
N GLN A 115 16.53 4.31 8.82
CA GLN A 115 16.17 3.74 10.13
C GLN A 115 14.88 2.92 10.15
N VAL A 116 14.03 2.99 9.12
CA VAL A 116 12.85 2.13 9.03
C VAL A 116 13.27 0.76 8.51
N LYS A 117 13.91 -0.04 9.37
CA LYS A 117 14.07 -1.47 9.12
C LYS A 117 12.87 -2.19 9.68
N GLU A 118 12.09 -2.80 8.81
CA GLU A 118 11.10 -3.81 9.21
C GLU A 118 11.82 -4.92 9.97
N LYS A 119 11.72 -4.89 11.30
CA LYS A 119 12.21 -5.96 12.14
C LYS A 119 11.04 -6.83 12.53
N SER A 120 10.93 -7.99 11.90
CA SER A 120 9.98 -9.02 12.34
C SER A 120 10.28 -9.35 13.81
N LEU A 121 9.30 -9.12 14.70
CA LEU A 121 9.39 -9.43 16.14
C LEU A 121 9.57 -10.93 16.39
N GLY A 122 9.31 -11.80 15.42
CA GLY A 122 9.47 -13.25 15.49
C GLY A 122 10.78 -13.80 14.89
N GLY A 123 11.70 -12.94 14.44
CA GLY A 123 12.98 -13.36 13.86
C GLY A 123 12.92 -13.97 12.45
N HIS A 124 11.70 -14.24 11.95
CA HIS A 124 11.43 -14.67 10.58
C HIS A 124 10.26 -13.85 10.05
N SER A 125 10.41 -13.21 8.90
CA SER A 125 9.27 -12.73 8.13
C SER A 125 8.50 -13.97 7.67
N LEU A 126 7.31 -14.18 8.22
CA LEU A 126 6.42 -15.20 7.69
C LEU A 126 6.06 -14.77 6.26
N ASP A 127 6.53 -15.54 5.29
CA ASP A 127 6.10 -15.40 3.91
C ASP A 127 4.57 -15.35 3.87
N PRO A 128 3.97 -14.29 3.28
CA PRO A 128 2.51 -14.18 3.15
C PRO A 128 1.89 -15.44 2.54
N THR A 129 2.60 -16.10 1.63
CA THR A 129 2.22 -17.38 1.02
C THR A 129 2.10 -18.49 2.07
N LEU A 130 3.07 -18.59 2.97
CA LEU A 130 3.03 -19.59 4.06
C LEU A 130 1.87 -19.35 5.01
N THR A 131 1.62 -18.09 5.37
CA THR A 131 0.49 -17.70 6.21
C THR A 131 -0.85 -18.09 5.56
N TYR A 132 -0.98 -17.86 4.25
CA TYR A 132 -2.17 -18.25 3.49
C TYR A 132 -2.37 -19.78 3.46
N PHE A 133 -1.31 -20.56 3.24
CA PHE A 133 -1.38 -22.01 3.29
C PHE A 133 -1.77 -22.56 4.66
N LEU A 134 -1.21 -21.98 5.73
CA LEU A 134 -1.58 -22.37 7.10
C LEU A 134 -3.04 -22.06 7.41
N ALA A 135 -3.56 -20.91 6.94
CA ALA A 135 -4.97 -20.56 7.08
C ALA A 135 -5.88 -21.53 6.31
N LEU A 136 -5.48 -21.95 5.09
CA LEU A 136 -6.20 -22.95 4.31
C LEU A 136 -6.24 -24.32 5.00
N ILE A 137 -5.13 -24.77 5.56
CA ILE A 137 -5.06 -26.03 6.33
C ILE A 137 -5.96 -25.95 7.55
N ALA A 138 -5.92 -24.85 8.29
CA ALA A 138 -6.79 -24.65 9.46
C ALA A 138 -8.28 -24.70 9.07
N PHE A 139 -8.63 -24.04 7.96
CA PHE A 139 -10.00 -24.06 7.44
C PHE A 139 -10.43 -25.47 7.02
N ALA A 140 -9.58 -26.23 6.35
CA ALA A 140 -9.86 -27.62 5.97
C ALA A 140 -10.07 -28.53 7.18
N CYS A 141 -9.25 -28.38 8.22
CA CYS A 141 -9.41 -29.10 9.49
C CYS A 141 -10.75 -28.78 10.18
N LEU A 142 -11.11 -27.48 10.27
CA LEU A 142 -12.38 -27.06 10.84
C LEU A 142 -13.59 -27.60 10.07
N SER A 143 -13.51 -27.59 8.74
CA SER A 143 -14.54 -28.15 7.86
C SER A 143 -14.70 -29.65 8.08
N GLY A 144 -13.59 -30.38 8.26
CA GLY A 144 -13.58 -31.81 8.57
C GLY A 144 -14.26 -32.11 9.90
N VAL A 145 -13.99 -31.32 10.95
CA VAL A 145 -14.64 -31.45 12.25
C VAL A 145 -16.14 -31.21 12.15
N TYR A 146 -16.56 -30.17 11.41
CA TYR A 146 -17.99 -29.86 11.20
C TYR A 146 -18.73 -31.02 10.53
N LEU A 147 -18.17 -31.59 9.46
CA LEU A 147 -18.75 -32.75 8.75
C LEU A 147 -18.81 -34.00 9.66
N SER A 148 -17.77 -34.23 10.47
CA SER A 148 -17.73 -35.36 11.41
C SER A 148 -18.83 -35.27 12.47
N ILE A 149 -19.04 -34.09 13.06
CA ILE A 149 -20.10 -33.86 14.05
C ILE A 149 -21.48 -34.09 13.40
N HIS A 150 -21.69 -33.54 12.21
CA HIS A 150 -22.97 -33.70 11.50
C HIS A 150 -23.25 -35.17 11.18
N SER A 151 -22.25 -35.91 10.72
CA SER A 151 -22.36 -37.35 10.45
C SER A 151 -22.63 -38.16 11.74
N ALA A 152 -21.93 -37.82 12.83
CA ALA A 152 -22.14 -38.48 14.10
C ALA A 152 -23.57 -38.28 14.64
N VAL A 153 -24.11 -37.06 14.52
CA VAL A 153 -25.50 -36.76 14.94
C VAL A 153 -26.50 -37.53 14.10
N GLN A 154 -26.27 -37.69 12.80
CA GLN A 154 -27.17 -38.46 11.93
C GLN A 154 -27.17 -39.98 12.20
N LEU A 155 -26.10 -40.53 12.76
CA LEU A 155 -25.98 -41.94 13.11
C LEU A 155 -26.57 -42.28 14.48
N GLN A 156 -26.78 -41.31 15.34
CA GLN A 156 -27.35 -41.54 16.71
C GLN A 156 -28.87 -41.74 16.61
N ALA A 157 -29.35 -42.87 17.16
CA ALA A 157 -30.76 -43.27 17.14
C ALA A 157 -31.69 -42.26 17.88
N ASN A 158 -31.17 -41.55 18.88
CA ASN A 158 -31.92 -40.59 19.69
C ASN A 158 -31.91 -39.16 19.11
N LEU A 159 -31.12 -38.90 18.06
CA LEU A 159 -30.95 -37.56 17.48
C LEU A 159 -31.39 -37.45 16.04
N SER A 160 -31.57 -38.57 15.33
CA SER A 160 -32.01 -38.57 13.93
C SER A 160 -32.94 -39.76 13.58
N ALA A 161 -33.97 -39.49 12.75
CA ALA A 161 -34.88 -40.51 12.27
C ALA A 161 -34.16 -41.58 11.41
N LEU A 162 -33.04 -41.25 10.81
CA LEU A 162 -32.21 -42.19 10.04
C LEU A 162 -31.47 -43.17 10.97
N GLY A 163 -30.92 -42.67 12.08
CA GLY A 163 -30.25 -43.47 13.09
C GLY A 163 -31.22 -44.44 13.78
N GLU A 164 -32.42 -43.95 14.10
CA GLU A 164 -33.48 -44.77 14.68
C GLU A 164 -33.86 -45.96 13.78
N ARG A 165 -34.10 -45.72 12.49
CA ARG A 165 -34.38 -46.76 11.51
C ARG A 165 -33.26 -47.78 11.39
N ARG A 166 -31.99 -47.35 11.39
CA ARG A 166 -30.85 -48.27 11.36
C ARG A 166 -30.69 -49.12 12.60
N SER A 167 -31.08 -48.62 13.79
CA SER A 167 -31.02 -49.39 15.03
C SER A 167 -32.06 -50.52 15.13
N ILE A 168 -33.14 -50.41 14.33
CA ILE A 168 -34.26 -51.37 14.32
C ILE A 168 -34.15 -52.43 13.21
N THR A 169 -33.36 -52.13 12.13
CA THR A 169 -33.16 -53.08 11.01
C THR A 169 -32.14 -54.15 11.40
N PRO A 170 -32.54 -55.46 11.41
CA PRO A 170 -31.55 -56.53 11.57
C PRO A 170 -30.58 -56.54 10.39
N THR A 171 -29.31 -56.69 10.72
CA THR A 171 -28.23 -56.88 9.73
C THR A 171 -28.33 -58.19 9.00
#